data_8740a2459ba3626463c2bbdee2ad750c
#
_entry.id   8740a2459ba3626463c2bbdee2ad750c
#
_cell.length_a   1.000
_cell.length_b   1.000
_cell.length_c   1.000
_cell.angle_alpha   90.00
_cell.angle_beta   90.00
_cell.angle_gamma   90.00
#
_symmetry.space_group_name_H-M   'P 1'
#
loop_
_entity.id
_entity.type
_entity.pdbx_description
1 polymer ?
#
loop_
_entity_poly.entity_id
_entity_poly.type
_entity_poly.pdbx_seq_one_letter_code
_entity_poly.pdbx_strand_id
1 'polypeptide(L)' 'MKELAKRFIDKECIISSFDGNHQYEGVLKEVTDGAILMEKDGKIEAINLDFVIRIREYPRNKKGKKKSVVLD' A
#
# COMPACT_ATOMS: atom_id res chain seq x y z
N MET A 1 9.55 10.07 2.60
CA MET A 1 8.61 8.99 2.19
C MET A 1 7.82 9.34 0.96
N LYS A 2 7.39 10.58 0.82
CA LYS A 2 6.53 10.97 -0.31
C LYS A 2 7.13 10.62 -1.67
N GLU A 3 8.38 10.94 -1.88
CA GLU A 3 8.99 10.68 -3.19
C GLU A 3 9.15 9.18 -3.47
N LEU A 4 9.44 8.41 -2.43
CA LEU A 4 9.53 6.96 -2.59
C LEU A 4 8.16 6.33 -2.79
N ALA A 5 7.15 6.87 -2.12
CA ALA A 5 5.79 6.35 -2.26
C ALA A 5 5.28 6.48 -3.70
N LYS A 6 5.70 7.54 -4.39
CA LYS A 6 5.27 7.76 -5.76
C LYS A 6 5.69 6.64 -6.70
N ARG A 7 6.73 5.90 -6.34
CA ARG A 7 7.20 4.79 -7.17
C ARG A 7 6.23 3.61 -7.16
N PHE A 8 5.27 3.62 -6.24
CA PHE A 8 4.31 2.53 -6.10
C PHE A 8 2.97 2.84 -6.73
N ILE A 9 2.83 4.02 -7.38
CA ILE A 9 1.56 4.39 -8.01
C ILE A 9 1.19 3.36 -9.06
N ASP A 10 -0.09 2.97 -9.06
CA ASP A 10 -0.69 1.96 -9.92
C ASP A 10 -0.24 0.53 -9.59
N LYS A 11 0.46 0.34 -8.50
CA LYS A 11 0.85 -0.99 -8.06
C LYS A 11 0.02 -1.41 -6.87
N GLU A 12 -0.23 -2.70 -6.80
CA GLU A 12 -0.90 -3.25 -5.64
C GLU A 12 0.09 -3.35 -4.50
N CYS A 13 -0.25 -2.75 -3.37
CA CYS A 13 0.70 -2.55 -2.28
C CYS A 13 0.11 -2.92 -0.94
N ILE A 14 1.00 -3.16 0.01
CA ILE A 14 0.67 -3.27 1.42
C ILE A 14 1.35 -2.12 2.13
N ILE A 15 0.57 -1.37 2.90
CA ILE A 15 1.07 -0.25 3.66
C ILE A 15 0.94 -0.57 5.14
N SER A 16 2.01 -0.41 5.89
CA SER A 16 2.02 -0.66 7.33
C SER A 16 2.08 0.65 8.08
N SER A 17 1.28 0.74 9.14
CA SER A 17 1.28 1.91 10.00
C SER A 17 2.49 1.90 10.93
N PHE A 18 2.79 3.07 11.50
CA PHE A 18 3.99 3.21 12.32
C PHE A 18 3.94 2.37 13.59
N ASP A 19 2.75 2.06 14.09
CA ASP A 19 2.62 1.24 15.29
C ASP A 19 2.68 -0.26 14.99
N GLY A 20 2.74 -0.63 13.70
CA GLY A 20 2.81 -2.02 13.32
C GLY A 20 1.51 -2.80 13.47
N ASN A 21 0.45 -2.17 13.93
CA ASN A 21 -0.81 -2.86 14.21
C ASN A 21 -1.79 -2.83 13.06
N HIS A 22 -1.57 -1.97 12.08
CA HIS A 22 -2.50 -1.84 10.97
C HIS A 22 -1.78 -2.03 9.65
N GLN A 23 -2.41 -2.77 8.78
CA GLN A 23 -1.96 -2.91 7.40
C GLN A 23 -3.11 -2.58 6.48
N TYR A 24 -2.80 -1.89 5.41
CA TYR A 24 -3.78 -1.52 4.40
C TYR A 24 -3.32 -2.08 3.07
N GLU A 25 -4.23 -2.68 2.33
CA GLU A 25 -3.93 -3.30 1.05
C GLU A 25 -4.74 -2.64 -0.03
N GLY A 26 -4.16 -2.53 -1.21
CA GLY A 26 -4.88 -1.99 -2.35
C GLY A 26 -3.93 -1.46 -3.40
N VAL A 27 -4.51 -0.86 -4.42
CA VAL A 27 -3.74 -0.23 -5.48
C VAL A 27 -3.50 1.22 -5.07
N LEU A 28 -2.24 1.62 -5.04
CA LEU A 28 -1.90 2.99 -4.70
C LEU A 28 -2.20 3.85 -5.90
N LYS A 29 -3.08 4.83 -5.74
CA LYS A 29 -3.55 5.64 -6.86
C LYS A 29 -2.91 7.02 -6.91
N GLU A 30 -2.64 7.61 -5.76
CA GLU A 30 -2.13 8.96 -5.73
C GLU A 30 -1.36 9.20 -4.44
N VAL A 31 -0.34 10.04 -4.52
CA VAL A 31 0.44 10.47 -3.34
C VAL A 31 0.43 11.99 -3.33
N THR A 32 -0.07 12.54 -2.24
CA THR A 32 -0.03 13.99 -2.02
C THR A 32 0.98 14.30 -0.92
N ASP A 33 1.08 15.57 -0.54
CA ASP A 33 2.02 15.95 0.50
C ASP A 33 1.71 15.29 1.85
N GLY A 34 0.46 15.02 2.12
CA GLY A 34 0.08 14.50 3.44
C GLY A 34 -0.67 13.19 3.42
N ALA A 35 -0.96 12.63 2.25
CA ALA A 35 -1.80 11.46 2.19
C ALA A 35 -1.47 10.57 1.01
N ILE A 36 -1.87 9.31 1.15
CA ILE A 36 -1.84 8.33 0.08
C ILE A 36 -3.28 7.91 -0.18
N LEU A 37 -3.66 7.87 -1.45
CA LEU A 37 -4.97 7.36 -1.83
C LEU A 37 -4.82 5.94 -2.35
N MET A 38 -5.56 5.03 -1.77
CA MET A 38 -5.56 3.62 -2.16
C MET A 38 -6.96 3.19 -2.57
N GLU A 39 -7.01 2.31 -3.54
CA GLU A 39 -8.26 1.73 -4.01
C GLU A 39 -8.27 0.24 -3.73
N LYS A 40 -9.37 -0.22 -3.13
CA LYS A 40 -9.60 -1.64 -2.91
C LYS A 40 -11.07 -1.93 -3.08
N ASP A 41 -11.38 -2.91 -3.93
CA ASP A 41 -12.75 -3.35 -4.17
C ASP A 41 -13.67 -2.19 -4.57
N GLY A 42 -13.14 -1.29 -5.38
CA GLY A 42 -13.92 -0.15 -5.88
C GLY A 42 -14.05 1.00 -4.90
N LYS A 43 -13.40 0.92 -3.75
CA LYS A 43 -13.45 1.98 -2.75
C LYS A 43 -12.09 2.63 -2.61
N ILE A 44 -12.12 3.93 -2.38
CA ILE A 44 -10.90 4.71 -2.20
C ILE A 44 -10.77 5.13 -0.76
N GLU A 45 -9.57 4.93 -0.19
CA GLU A 45 -9.24 5.35 1.16
C GLU A 45 -8.08 6.31 1.13
N ALA A 46 -8.11 7.30 2.00
CA ALA A 46 -7.00 8.21 2.20
C ALA A 46 -6.28 7.81 3.49
N ILE A 47 -4.98 7.62 3.40
CA ILE A 47 -4.16 7.22 4.53
C ILE A 47 -3.17 8.34 4.80
N ASN A 48 -3.08 8.76 6.06
CA ASN A 48 -2.16 9.83 6.43
C ASN A 48 -0.72 9.36 6.25
N LEU A 49 0.02 10.06 5.40
CA LEU A 49 1.38 9.67 5.08
C LEU A 49 2.30 9.69 6.31
N ASP A 50 2.00 10.54 7.28
CA ASP A 50 2.82 10.62 8.49
C ASP A 50 2.73 9.37 9.35
N PHE A 51 1.71 8.55 9.17
CA PHE A 51 1.56 7.31 9.92
C PHE A 51 2.08 6.10 9.19
N VAL A 52 2.60 6.29 8.00
CA VAL A 52 3.09 5.18 7.19
C VAL A 52 4.56 4.96 7.50
N ILE A 53 4.90 3.72 7.86
CA ILE A 53 6.29 3.37 8.09
C ILE A 53 6.86 2.51 6.97
N ARG A 54 6.00 1.85 6.20
CA ARG A 54 6.47 0.91 5.19
C ARG A 54 5.45 0.76 4.08
N ILE A 55 5.96 0.77 2.85
CA ILE A 55 5.17 0.49 1.66
C ILE A 55 5.90 -0.62 0.91
N ARG A 56 5.18 -1.64 0.50
CA ARG A 56 5.77 -2.70 -0.33
C ARG A 56 4.74 -3.22 -1.30
N GLU A 57 5.23 -3.77 -2.41
CA GLU A 57 4.34 -4.38 -3.37
C GLU A 57 3.72 -5.64 -2.77
N TYR A 58 2.47 -5.90 -3.13
CA TYR A 58 1.81 -7.12 -2.69
C TYR A 58 2.53 -8.31 -3.30
N PRO A 59 2.89 -9.32 -2.50
CA PRO A 59 3.63 -10.47 -3.03
C PRO A 59 2.83 -11.23 -4.08
N ARG A 60 3.52 -11.69 -5.11
CA ARG A 60 2.89 -12.46 -6.18
C ARG A 60 3.72 -13.71 -6.43
N ASN A 61 3.06 -14.77 -6.88
CA ASN A 61 3.77 -15.96 -7.27
C ASN A 61 4.29 -15.80 -8.70
N LYS A 62 4.95 -16.84 -9.21
CA LYS A 62 5.55 -16.80 -10.54
C LYS A 62 4.54 -16.55 -11.65
N LYS A 63 3.29 -16.91 -11.42
CA LYS A 63 2.24 -16.74 -12.43
C LYS A 63 1.48 -15.44 -12.28
N GLY A 64 1.94 -14.56 -11.40
CA GLY A 64 1.31 -13.28 -11.17
C GLY A 64 0.14 -13.30 -10.21
N LYS A 65 -0.15 -14.44 -9.62
CA LYS A 65 -1.21 -14.52 -8.62
C LYS A 65 -0.70 -14.03 -7.28
N LYS A 66 -1.59 -13.44 -6.50
CA LYS A 66 -1.21 -12.97 -5.19
C LYS A 66 -0.91 -14.13 -4.25
N LYS A 67 0.12 -13.96 -3.45
CA LYS A 67 0.36 -14.86 -2.34
C LYS A 67 -0.44 -14.37 -1.15
N SER A 68 -0.83 -15.31 -0.30
CA SER A 68 -1.37 -14.91 0.99
C SER A 68 -0.23 -14.42 1.86
N VAL A 69 -0.38 -13.21 2.39
CA VAL A 69 0.63 -12.63 3.27
C VAL A 69 0.68 -13.36 4.59
N VAL A 70 -0.46 -13.89 5.00
CA VAL A 70 -0.59 -14.51 6.31
C VAL A 70 0.15 -15.84 6.41
N LEU A 71 0.32 -16.51 5.30
CA LEU A 71 0.90 -17.84 5.29
C LEU A 71 2.41 -17.85 5.28
N ASP A 72 3.01 -16.70 5.17
CA ASP A 72 4.46 -16.62 5.23
C ASP A 72 4.96 -16.40 6.65
#